data_87c562f4b4bcd830bb52fae1271a8e22
#
_entry.id   87c562f4b4bcd830bb52fae1271a8e22
#
_cell.length_a   1.000
_cell.length_b   1.000
_cell.length_c   1.000
_cell.angle_alpha   90.00
_cell.angle_beta   90.00
_cell.angle_gamma   90.00
#
_symmetry.space_group_name_H-M   'P 1'
#
loop_
_entity.id
_entity.type
_entity.pdbx_description
1 polymer ?
#
loop_
_entity_poly.entity_id
_entity_poly.type
_entity_poly.pdbx_seq_one_letter_code
_entity_poly.pdbx_strand_id
1 'polypeptide(L)'
;MISASGHSIKRAVQSKNTSGAGYVLPMHDAIDKNPNAVTKRRTKFDDFIIDENGRVVGIKCREDYRFDHQLANDDKENKTGTPKCFKAKDGVILAAGGFSSDKWFRMQQVPYLKDNIETVSQPGATSGALVAAMKLGANPIQLSWIQLNPYTNPTERGFGTSALFTNHCANDYGLSVNPKTGKRFMNEHAGRKVKSDAIFACMAQSDKNDNYPVNICDQAAVDANNIAYTKKGVEEGSIKKFNTLEELAKAYNIPLEPFLETIKNFNEYVKNEKDPEFGKPLTKADVNGIGITKAPFYASETTPKILYCMGGVEINTKAQVINATTHEPIAGLYAAGEITGGVHGASRLGTMSMADCMVFGMVAGENI
;
A
#
# COMPACT_ATOMS: atom_id res chain seq x y z
N MET A 1 5.46 4.38 20.71
CA MET A 1 4.63 3.31 20.08
C MET A 1 3.26 3.88 19.81
N ILE A 2 2.72 3.58 18.65
CA ILE A 2 1.40 4.05 18.19
C ILE A 2 0.43 2.87 18.06
N SER A 3 -0.86 3.16 18.10
CA SER A 3 -1.90 2.23 17.68
C SER A 3 -2.01 2.25 16.16
N ALA A 4 -2.03 1.11 15.52
CA ALA A 4 -2.29 1.00 14.10
C ALA A 4 -3.47 0.03 13.89
N SER A 5 -4.27 0.26 12.87
CA SER A 5 -5.48 -0.52 12.57
C SER A 5 -5.20 -2.02 12.54
N GLY A 6 -5.99 -2.80 13.26
CA GLY A 6 -5.89 -4.25 13.36
C GLY A 6 -4.94 -4.78 14.44
N HIS A 7 -4.17 -3.93 15.11
CA HIS A 7 -3.33 -4.36 16.25
C HIS A 7 -4.13 -4.46 17.53
N SER A 8 -3.95 -5.56 18.29
CA SER A 8 -4.58 -5.78 19.59
C SER A 8 -3.97 -4.93 20.71
N ILE A 9 -2.74 -4.44 20.53
CA ILE A 9 -2.01 -3.57 21.47
C ILE A 9 -1.18 -2.54 20.71
N LYS A 10 -0.79 -1.45 21.39
CA LYS A 10 0.13 -0.44 20.84
C LYS A 10 1.53 -1.04 20.71
N ARG A 11 1.93 -1.45 19.51
CA ARG A 11 3.25 -2.04 19.20
C ARG A 11 3.90 -1.47 17.93
N ALA A 12 3.21 -0.61 17.22
CA ALA A 12 3.74 0.00 16.02
C ALA A 12 4.76 1.10 16.36
N VAL A 13 5.87 1.14 15.63
CA VAL A 13 6.90 2.17 15.74
C VAL A 13 6.85 3.04 14.49
N GLN A 14 6.96 4.33 14.69
CA GLN A 14 6.97 5.32 13.62
C GLN A 14 8.25 6.16 13.71
N SER A 15 8.87 6.44 12.57
CA SER A 15 10.01 7.36 12.50
C SER A 15 9.57 8.79 12.78
N LYS A 16 10.48 9.65 13.25
CA LYS A 16 10.18 11.06 13.56
C LYS A 16 9.64 11.84 12.36
N ASN A 17 10.11 11.51 11.16
CA ASN A 17 9.66 12.16 9.92
C ASN A 17 8.40 11.50 9.32
N THR A 18 7.77 10.56 10.02
CA THR A 18 6.56 9.83 9.61
C THR A 18 6.65 9.14 8.24
N SER A 19 7.87 8.86 7.78
CA SER A 19 8.18 8.30 6.46
C SER A 19 9.11 7.09 6.55
N GLY A 20 9.00 6.16 5.62
CA GLY A 20 9.96 5.05 5.44
C GLY A 20 11.40 5.52 5.19
N ALA A 21 11.59 6.74 4.68
CA ALA A 21 12.91 7.35 4.53
C ALA A 21 13.69 7.43 5.85
N GLY A 22 12.98 7.56 7.00
CA GLY A 22 13.62 7.56 8.32
C GLY A 22 14.32 6.26 8.69
N TYR A 23 14.00 5.16 8.01
CA TYR A 23 14.67 3.86 8.16
C TYR A 23 15.62 3.58 7.00
N VAL A 24 15.18 3.81 5.77
CA VAL A 24 15.91 3.41 4.57
C VAL A 24 17.19 4.24 4.35
N LEU A 25 17.13 5.56 4.59
CA LEU A 25 18.31 6.42 4.38
C LEU A 25 19.47 6.08 5.31
N PRO A 26 19.30 5.90 6.63
CA PRO A 26 20.41 5.48 7.51
C PRO A 26 21.01 4.11 7.14
N MET A 27 20.17 3.16 6.70
CA MET A 27 20.67 1.85 6.21
C MET A 27 21.47 2.01 4.92
N HIS A 28 21.02 2.85 4.01
CA HIS A 28 21.73 3.15 2.76
C HIS A 28 23.09 3.79 3.04
N ASP A 29 23.13 4.77 3.95
CA ASP A 29 24.38 5.41 4.39
C ASP A 29 25.36 4.41 5.02
N ALA A 30 24.85 3.42 5.77
CA ALA A 30 25.67 2.37 6.36
C ALA A 30 26.25 1.42 5.28
N ILE A 31 25.45 1.07 4.26
CA ILE A 31 25.91 0.27 3.11
C ILE A 31 26.97 1.01 2.32
N ASP A 32 26.75 2.29 2.01
CA ASP A 32 27.69 3.10 1.21
C ASP A 32 29.04 3.31 1.92
N LYS A 33 29.06 3.26 3.25
CA LYS A 33 30.30 3.33 4.07
C LYS A 33 30.98 1.97 4.26
N ASN A 34 30.35 0.87 3.90
CA ASN A 34 30.93 -0.47 4.05
C ASN A 34 31.79 -0.80 2.82
N PRO A 35 33.14 -0.95 2.96
CA PRO A 35 34.02 -1.24 1.82
C PRO A 35 33.76 -2.61 1.17
N ASN A 36 33.05 -3.51 1.86
CA ASN A 36 32.70 -4.84 1.34
C ASN A 36 31.33 -4.84 0.64
N ALA A 37 30.61 -3.73 0.63
CA ALA A 37 29.30 -3.61 -0.01
C ALA A 37 29.40 -2.80 -1.31
N VAL A 38 28.81 -3.30 -2.38
CA VAL A 38 28.75 -2.61 -3.68
C VAL A 38 27.29 -2.44 -4.11
N THR A 39 26.85 -1.19 -4.24
CA THR A 39 25.52 -0.88 -4.77
C THR A 39 25.58 -0.65 -6.27
N LYS A 40 24.91 -1.51 -7.04
CA LYS A 40 24.74 -1.40 -8.49
C LYS A 40 23.36 -0.83 -8.82
N ARG A 41 23.28 0.44 -9.16
CA ARG A 41 22.04 1.10 -9.61
C ARG A 41 21.84 0.91 -11.11
N ARG A 42 20.60 1.07 -11.59
CA ARG A 42 20.25 0.83 -13.01
C ARG A 42 20.71 -0.54 -13.51
N THR A 43 20.59 -1.53 -12.64
CA THR A 43 20.93 -2.91 -12.95
C THR A 43 19.68 -3.76 -12.77
N LYS A 44 19.13 -4.24 -13.89
CA LYS A 44 17.94 -5.06 -13.93
C LYS A 44 18.31 -6.54 -13.80
N PHE A 45 17.71 -7.22 -12.85
CA PHE A 45 17.74 -8.68 -12.77
C PHE A 45 16.93 -9.28 -13.91
N ASP A 46 17.48 -10.25 -14.63
CA ASP A 46 16.82 -10.96 -15.71
C ASP A 46 16.60 -12.45 -15.38
N ASP A 47 17.59 -13.15 -14.79
CA ASP A 47 17.48 -14.58 -14.51
C ASP A 47 18.56 -15.06 -13.51
N PHE A 48 18.42 -16.27 -13.01
CA PHE A 48 19.43 -16.93 -12.20
C PHE A 48 20.45 -17.68 -13.05
N ILE A 49 21.62 -17.93 -12.47
CA ILE A 49 22.64 -18.86 -12.96
C ILE A 49 22.66 -20.04 -12.01
N ILE A 50 22.47 -21.23 -12.56
CA ILE A 50 22.51 -22.50 -11.81
C ILE A 50 23.66 -23.36 -12.26
N ASP A 51 24.24 -24.13 -11.36
CA ASP A 51 25.27 -25.12 -11.66
C ASP A 51 24.66 -26.48 -12.06
N GLU A 52 25.52 -27.47 -12.33
CA GLU A 52 25.12 -28.82 -12.73
C GLU A 52 24.34 -29.58 -11.65
N ASN A 53 24.42 -29.14 -10.38
CA ASN A 53 23.68 -29.71 -9.26
C ASN A 53 22.37 -28.98 -8.97
N GLY A 54 21.98 -27.99 -9.79
CA GLY A 54 20.79 -27.19 -9.61
C GLY A 54 20.90 -26.10 -8.54
N ARG A 55 22.09 -25.83 -8.00
CA ARG A 55 22.36 -24.76 -7.05
C ARG A 55 22.37 -23.41 -7.76
N VAL A 56 21.77 -22.39 -7.15
CA VAL A 56 21.89 -21.00 -7.61
C VAL A 56 23.30 -20.48 -7.25
N VAL A 57 24.08 -20.15 -8.29
CA VAL A 57 25.48 -19.71 -8.20
C VAL A 57 25.70 -18.31 -8.78
N GLY A 58 24.64 -17.58 -9.10
CA GLY A 58 24.73 -16.22 -9.60
C GLY A 58 23.46 -15.71 -10.27
N ILE A 59 23.58 -14.55 -10.89
CA ILE A 59 22.49 -13.87 -11.61
C ILE A 59 22.95 -13.37 -12.97
N LYS A 60 22.00 -13.33 -13.92
CA LYS A 60 22.07 -12.60 -15.18
C LYS A 60 21.33 -11.29 -15.00
N CYS A 61 21.89 -10.19 -15.45
CA CYS A 61 21.29 -8.89 -15.36
C CYS A 61 21.71 -8.00 -16.54
N ARG A 62 21.16 -6.81 -16.61
CA ARG A 62 21.57 -5.77 -17.56
C ARG A 62 21.96 -4.51 -16.78
N GLU A 63 23.20 -4.06 -16.94
CA GLU A 63 23.68 -2.77 -16.43
C GLU A 63 23.26 -1.64 -17.38
N ASP A 64 23.17 -0.42 -16.85
CA ASP A 64 22.65 0.76 -17.57
C ASP A 64 21.22 0.63 -18.10
N TYR A 65 20.46 -0.24 -17.46
CA TYR A 65 19.03 -0.39 -17.71
C TYR A 65 18.27 0.91 -17.39
N ARG A 66 17.34 1.27 -18.30
CA ARG A 66 16.47 2.41 -18.11
C ARG A 66 15.02 1.95 -18.18
N PHE A 67 14.35 2.00 -17.02
CA PHE A 67 12.93 1.70 -16.94
C PHE A 67 12.14 2.64 -17.87
N ASP A 68 11.25 2.09 -18.68
CA ASP A 68 10.40 2.83 -19.60
C ASP A 68 8.93 2.76 -19.17
N HIS A 69 8.41 3.88 -18.67
CA HIS A 69 7.03 4.02 -18.24
C HIS A 69 5.99 3.96 -19.38
N GLN A 70 6.41 4.05 -20.62
CA GLN A 70 5.54 4.03 -21.80
C GLN A 70 5.23 2.61 -22.25
N LEU A 71 6.04 1.63 -21.86
CA LEU A 71 5.82 0.22 -22.18
C LEU A 71 4.67 -0.37 -21.36
N ALA A 72 3.86 -1.19 -22.00
CA ALA A 72 2.78 -1.91 -21.32
C ALA A 72 3.33 -2.93 -20.31
N ASN A 73 4.45 -3.56 -20.63
CA ASN A 73 5.18 -4.46 -19.74
C ASN A 73 6.69 -4.28 -19.93
N ASP A 74 7.30 -3.45 -19.06
CA ASP A 74 8.71 -3.15 -19.12
C ASP A 74 9.60 -4.41 -18.98
N ASP A 75 9.24 -5.37 -18.14
CA ASP A 75 10.01 -6.61 -17.98
C ASP A 75 10.15 -7.42 -19.26
N LYS A 76 9.13 -7.42 -20.12
CA LYS A 76 9.10 -8.19 -21.37
C LYS A 76 9.61 -7.40 -22.57
N GLU A 77 9.24 -6.13 -22.65
CA GLU A 77 9.40 -5.31 -23.85
C GLU A 77 10.69 -4.50 -23.85
N ASN A 78 11.17 -4.10 -22.68
CA ASN A 78 12.35 -3.26 -22.55
C ASN A 78 13.64 -4.08 -22.79
N LYS A 79 14.40 -3.67 -23.80
CA LYS A 79 15.68 -4.32 -24.19
C LYS A 79 16.89 -3.46 -23.88
N THR A 80 16.73 -2.36 -23.15
CA THR A 80 17.85 -1.50 -22.75
C THR A 80 18.79 -2.17 -21.76
N GLY A 81 20.00 -1.66 -21.69
CA GLY A 81 21.06 -2.13 -20.80
C GLY A 81 21.98 -3.16 -21.44
N THR A 82 23.15 -3.32 -20.85
CA THR A 82 24.22 -4.22 -21.32
C THR A 82 24.19 -5.50 -20.49
N PRO A 83 24.09 -6.70 -21.11
CA PRO A 83 24.11 -7.97 -20.40
C PRO A 83 25.35 -8.13 -19.54
N LYS A 84 25.13 -8.60 -18.31
CA LYS A 84 26.16 -8.87 -17.32
C LYS A 84 25.80 -10.09 -16.47
N CYS A 85 26.80 -10.84 -16.05
CA CYS A 85 26.64 -11.93 -15.10
C CYS A 85 27.42 -11.63 -13.82
N PHE A 86 26.80 -11.92 -12.68
CA PHE A 86 27.45 -11.88 -11.38
C PHE A 86 27.46 -13.28 -10.77
N LYS A 87 28.65 -13.77 -10.41
CA LYS A 87 28.80 -15.02 -9.68
C LYS A 87 28.60 -14.76 -8.18
N ALA A 88 27.80 -15.59 -7.54
CA ALA A 88 27.61 -15.62 -6.09
C ALA A 88 28.45 -16.76 -5.51
N LYS A 89 29.20 -16.51 -4.43
CA LYS A 89 29.97 -17.53 -3.72
C LYS A 89 29.09 -18.37 -2.82
N ASP A 90 28.32 -17.71 -1.99
CA ASP A 90 27.52 -18.31 -0.92
C ASP A 90 26.06 -18.51 -1.34
N GLY A 91 25.47 -17.54 -2.00
CA GLY A 91 24.11 -17.62 -2.50
C GLY A 91 23.58 -16.29 -3.04
N VAL A 92 22.28 -16.25 -3.34
CA VAL A 92 21.54 -15.06 -3.80
C VAL A 92 20.36 -14.82 -2.88
N ILE A 93 20.23 -13.60 -2.36
CA ILE A 93 19.06 -13.17 -1.60
C ILE A 93 18.13 -12.37 -2.54
N LEU A 94 16.93 -12.87 -2.75
CA LEU A 94 15.89 -12.22 -3.53
C LEU A 94 15.11 -11.25 -2.65
N ALA A 95 15.27 -9.94 -2.88
CA ALA A 95 14.59 -8.87 -2.15
C ALA A 95 13.91 -7.87 -3.10
N ALA A 96 13.36 -8.38 -4.21
CA ALA A 96 12.88 -7.58 -5.34
C ALA A 96 11.52 -6.90 -5.11
N GLY A 97 10.86 -7.13 -3.96
CA GLY A 97 9.55 -6.58 -3.65
C GLY A 97 8.41 -7.34 -4.34
N GLY A 98 7.21 -6.75 -4.28
CA GLY A 98 5.99 -7.33 -4.84
C GLY A 98 5.77 -7.00 -6.32
N PHE A 99 4.64 -7.47 -6.87
CA PHE A 99 4.29 -7.37 -8.29
C PHE A 99 3.12 -6.42 -8.58
N SER A 100 2.87 -5.46 -7.69
CA SER A 100 1.67 -4.59 -7.75
C SER A 100 1.59 -3.71 -9.00
N SER A 101 2.72 -3.38 -9.65
CA SER A 101 2.79 -2.59 -10.88
C SER A 101 2.66 -3.43 -12.15
N ASP A 102 2.80 -4.76 -12.07
CA ASP A 102 2.60 -5.65 -13.20
C ASP A 102 1.10 -5.93 -13.39
N LYS A 103 0.45 -5.09 -14.20
CA LYS A 103 -1.01 -5.16 -14.45
C LYS A 103 -1.43 -6.52 -14.99
N TRP A 104 -0.66 -7.09 -15.92
CA TRP A 104 -0.97 -8.35 -16.54
C TRP A 104 -0.88 -9.51 -15.54
N PHE A 105 0.21 -9.61 -14.77
CA PHE A 105 0.39 -10.67 -13.79
C PHE A 105 -0.64 -10.59 -12.67
N ARG A 106 -0.87 -9.39 -12.09
CA ARG A 106 -1.84 -9.23 -11.00
C ARG A 106 -3.28 -9.55 -11.41
N MET A 107 -3.69 -9.21 -12.66
CA MET A 107 -5.02 -9.51 -13.16
C MET A 107 -5.24 -11.02 -13.36
N GLN A 108 -4.20 -11.80 -13.63
CA GLN A 108 -4.28 -13.24 -13.63
C GLN A 108 -4.51 -13.81 -12.22
N GLN A 109 -3.92 -13.18 -11.20
CA GLN A 109 -4.08 -13.61 -9.81
C GLN A 109 -5.43 -13.14 -9.23
N VAL A 110 -5.86 -11.93 -9.58
CA VAL A 110 -7.08 -11.28 -9.05
C VAL A 110 -7.81 -10.56 -10.18
N PRO A 111 -8.70 -11.23 -10.92
CA PRO A 111 -9.32 -10.70 -12.15
C PRO A 111 -10.15 -9.42 -11.97
N TYR A 112 -10.69 -9.14 -10.78
CA TYR A 112 -11.45 -7.91 -10.53
C TYR A 112 -10.54 -6.67 -10.34
N LEU A 113 -9.24 -6.85 -10.08
CA LEU A 113 -8.26 -5.76 -10.03
C LEU A 113 -7.79 -5.41 -11.46
N LYS A 114 -8.70 -4.83 -12.25
CA LYS A 114 -8.50 -4.48 -13.65
C LYS A 114 -7.32 -3.51 -13.83
N ASP A 115 -6.96 -3.25 -15.06
CA ASP A 115 -5.85 -2.38 -15.46
C ASP A 115 -6.01 -0.91 -15.03
N ASN A 116 -7.25 -0.44 -14.86
CA ASN A 116 -7.57 0.88 -14.35
C ASN A 116 -7.37 1.05 -12.82
N ILE A 117 -7.17 -0.04 -12.08
CA ILE A 117 -6.82 0.05 -10.66
C ILE A 117 -5.33 0.34 -10.54
N GLU A 118 -4.98 1.53 -10.05
CA GLU A 118 -3.60 1.94 -9.86
C GLU A 118 -2.95 1.28 -8.62
N THR A 119 -1.64 1.44 -8.51
CA THR A 119 -0.86 1.04 -7.33
C THR A 119 -0.22 2.24 -6.66
N VAL A 120 0.01 2.13 -5.35
CA VAL A 120 0.84 3.10 -4.60
C VAL A 120 2.33 2.78 -4.67
N SER A 121 2.69 1.62 -5.22
CA SER A 121 4.07 1.17 -5.35
C SER A 121 4.78 1.85 -6.52
N GLN A 122 6.09 1.79 -6.49
CA GLN A 122 6.90 2.26 -7.61
C GLN A 122 6.69 1.41 -8.89
N PRO A 123 6.91 1.96 -10.07
CA PRO A 123 6.70 1.25 -11.34
C PRO A 123 7.52 -0.04 -11.49
N GLY A 124 8.69 -0.11 -10.87
CA GLY A 124 9.55 -1.30 -10.88
C GLY A 124 9.08 -2.45 -9.99
N ALA A 125 7.95 -2.33 -9.28
CA ALA A 125 7.34 -3.43 -8.53
C ALA A 125 6.64 -4.40 -9.48
N THR A 126 7.42 -5.15 -10.24
CA THR A 126 7.00 -6.07 -11.32
C THR A 126 7.23 -7.53 -10.93
N SER A 127 6.61 -8.46 -11.66
CA SER A 127 6.68 -9.90 -11.36
C SER A 127 7.94 -10.60 -11.86
N GLY A 128 8.85 -9.91 -12.56
CA GLY A 128 9.97 -10.55 -13.27
C GLY A 128 10.82 -11.46 -12.40
N ALA A 129 11.23 -10.98 -11.21
CA ALA A 129 12.03 -11.77 -10.28
C ALA A 129 11.25 -12.94 -9.66
N LEU A 130 9.98 -12.75 -9.33
CA LEU A 130 9.09 -13.81 -8.85
C LEU A 130 8.90 -14.91 -9.91
N VAL A 131 8.66 -14.54 -11.15
CA VAL A 131 8.49 -15.47 -12.27
C VAL A 131 9.79 -16.24 -12.53
N ALA A 132 10.97 -15.60 -12.43
CA ALA A 132 12.25 -16.28 -12.55
C ALA A 132 12.44 -17.32 -11.42
N ALA A 133 12.10 -16.99 -10.18
CA ALA A 133 12.15 -17.94 -9.08
C ALA A 133 11.18 -19.12 -9.28
N MET A 134 9.95 -18.86 -9.75
CA MET A 134 8.98 -19.91 -10.07
C MET A 134 9.48 -20.85 -11.18
N LYS A 135 10.20 -20.35 -12.18
CA LYS A 135 10.84 -21.19 -13.21
C LYS A 135 11.91 -22.12 -12.66
N LEU A 136 12.57 -21.76 -11.57
CA LEU A 136 13.48 -22.63 -10.83
C LEU A 136 12.77 -23.65 -9.94
N GLY A 137 11.44 -23.62 -9.90
CA GLY A 137 10.64 -24.49 -9.07
C GLY A 137 10.30 -23.92 -7.70
N ALA A 138 10.52 -22.62 -7.43
CA ALA A 138 10.07 -21.99 -6.20
C ALA A 138 8.56 -22.12 -6.02
N ASN A 139 8.11 -22.48 -4.81
CA ASN A 139 6.69 -22.61 -4.49
C ASN A 139 6.03 -21.23 -4.35
N PRO A 140 5.10 -20.85 -5.25
CA PRO A 140 4.33 -19.62 -5.09
C PRO A 140 3.17 -19.84 -4.13
N ILE A 141 3.02 -18.97 -3.13
CA ILE A 141 1.91 -19.03 -2.19
C ILE A 141 1.18 -17.70 -2.11
N GLN A 142 -0.13 -17.75 -1.91
CA GLN A 142 -1.00 -16.60 -1.63
C GLN A 142 -0.97 -15.46 -2.68
N LEU A 143 -0.63 -15.73 -3.95
CA LEU A 143 -0.50 -14.71 -5.00
C LEU A 143 -1.77 -13.90 -5.24
N SER A 144 -2.95 -14.47 -4.95
CA SER A 144 -4.24 -13.77 -5.04
C SER A 144 -4.53 -12.83 -3.85
N TRP A 145 -3.69 -12.82 -2.82
CA TRP A 145 -3.89 -11.97 -1.66
C TRP A 145 -3.20 -10.62 -1.88
N ILE A 146 -3.94 -9.68 -2.42
CA ILE A 146 -3.48 -8.32 -2.73
C ILE A 146 -4.21 -7.34 -1.82
N GLN A 147 -3.47 -6.54 -1.07
CA GLN A 147 -4.01 -5.53 -0.17
C GLN A 147 -4.21 -4.20 -0.89
N LEU A 148 -5.37 -3.60 -0.69
CA LEU A 148 -5.72 -2.28 -1.19
C LEU A 148 -5.51 -1.20 -0.13
N ASN A 149 -5.23 0.02 -0.59
CA ASN A 149 -5.24 1.24 0.22
C ASN A 149 -6.52 2.03 -0.06
N PRO A 150 -7.45 2.12 0.90
CA PRO A 150 -8.73 2.81 0.72
C PRO A 150 -8.65 4.32 0.96
N TYR A 151 -7.47 4.90 1.09
CA TYR A 151 -7.29 6.31 1.45
C TYR A 151 -6.85 7.21 0.29
N THR A 152 -6.55 6.63 -0.86
CA THR A 152 -5.96 7.32 -2.00
C THR A 152 -7.00 8.09 -2.82
N ASN A 153 -6.56 9.14 -3.50
CA ASN A 153 -7.41 9.99 -4.31
C ASN A 153 -7.34 9.57 -5.79
N PRO A 154 -8.46 9.63 -6.55
CA PRO A 154 -8.48 9.26 -7.97
C PRO A 154 -7.65 10.18 -8.86
N THR A 155 -7.42 11.44 -8.47
CA THR A 155 -6.68 12.41 -9.27
C THR A 155 -5.18 12.43 -9.00
N GLU A 156 -4.71 11.80 -7.92
CA GLU A 156 -3.31 11.73 -7.55
C GLU A 156 -2.67 10.44 -8.04
N ARG A 157 -1.41 10.48 -8.46
CA ARG A 157 -0.62 9.27 -8.75
C ARG A 157 -0.09 8.63 -7.47
N GLY A 158 0.02 7.30 -7.47
CA GLY A 158 0.59 6.54 -6.36
C GLY A 158 -0.16 6.76 -5.04
N PHE A 159 0.57 6.98 -3.95
CA PHE A 159 0.00 7.21 -2.63
C PHE A 159 -0.70 8.57 -2.52
N GLY A 160 -0.15 9.58 -3.17
CA GLY A 160 -0.67 10.95 -3.12
C GLY A 160 -0.47 11.67 -1.78
N THR A 161 -0.85 12.93 -1.75
CA THR A 161 -0.79 13.78 -0.56
C THR A 161 -2.05 13.66 0.31
N SER A 162 -3.21 13.52 -0.34
CA SER A 162 -4.52 13.46 0.34
C SER A 162 -4.74 12.18 1.15
N ALA A 163 -3.99 11.10 0.89
CA ALA A 163 -4.17 9.83 1.59
C ALA A 163 -3.96 9.94 3.12
N LEU A 164 -3.06 10.81 3.56
CA LEU A 164 -2.84 11.05 4.99
C LEU A 164 -3.97 11.88 5.61
N PHE A 165 -4.49 12.88 4.89
CA PHE A 165 -5.70 13.61 5.28
C PHE A 165 -6.90 12.66 5.39
N THR A 166 -7.15 11.84 4.38
CA THR A 166 -8.23 10.86 4.39
C THR A 166 -8.14 9.93 5.58
N ASN A 167 -6.93 9.38 5.86
CA ASN A 167 -6.76 8.44 6.97
C ASN A 167 -6.88 9.11 8.33
N HIS A 168 -6.15 10.21 8.57
CA HIS A 168 -5.98 10.78 9.92
C HIS A 168 -6.92 11.92 10.26
N CYS A 169 -7.48 12.62 9.27
CA CYS A 169 -8.45 13.68 9.54
C CYS A 169 -9.87 13.18 9.30
N ALA A 170 -10.19 12.79 8.05
CA ALA A 170 -11.55 12.44 7.70
C ALA A 170 -11.99 11.09 8.30
N ASN A 171 -11.19 10.04 8.19
CA ASN A 171 -11.60 8.74 8.72
C ASN A 171 -11.56 8.68 10.24
N ASP A 172 -10.56 9.31 10.88
CA ASP A 172 -10.49 9.29 12.35
C ASP A 172 -11.56 10.19 12.97
N TYR A 173 -11.77 11.41 12.46
CA TYR A 173 -12.62 12.42 13.09
C TYR A 173 -13.89 12.78 12.32
N GLY A 174 -13.94 12.47 11.03
CA GLY A 174 -15.05 12.81 10.14
C GLY A 174 -15.79 11.59 9.64
N LEU A 175 -16.29 11.65 8.41
CA LEU A 175 -17.06 10.59 7.77
C LEU A 175 -16.84 10.55 6.26
N SER A 176 -17.31 9.45 5.64
CA SER A 176 -17.36 9.27 4.18
C SER A 176 -18.81 9.19 3.71
N VAL A 177 -19.15 9.96 2.69
CA VAL A 177 -20.48 9.92 2.08
C VAL A 177 -20.44 9.38 0.66
N ASN A 178 -21.50 8.68 0.29
CA ASN A 178 -21.80 8.36 -1.08
C ASN A 178 -22.41 9.60 -1.76
N PRO A 179 -21.77 10.20 -2.78
CA PRO A 179 -22.25 11.44 -3.39
C PRO A 179 -23.63 11.30 -4.04
N LYS A 180 -24.01 10.12 -4.54
CA LYS A 180 -25.36 9.90 -5.08
C LYS A 180 -26.49 10.01 -4.05
N THR A 181 -26.21 9.66 -2.80
CA THR A 181 -27.27 9.57 -1.77
C THR A 181 -27.13 10.58 -0.65
N GLY A 182 -25.97 11.20 -0.48
CA GLY A 182 -25.64 12.07 0.65
C GLY A 182 -25.49 11.32 1.98
N LYS A 183 -25.48 9.98 1.97
CA LYS A 183 -25.46 9.14 3.18
C LYS A 183 -24.12 8.47 3.39
N ARG A 184 -23.79 8.18 4.65
CA ARG A 184 -22.70 7.26 5.01
C ARG A 184 -23.01 5.86 4.46
N PHE A 185 -22.00 5.04 4.28
CA PHE A 185 -22.14 3.71 3.70
C PHE A 185 -21.17 2.68 4.29
N MET A 186 -20.32 3.08 5.23
CA MET A 186 -19.32 2.19 5.86
C MET A 186 -18.89 2.68 7.25
N ASN A 187 -18.21 1.80 7.98
CA ASN A 187 -17.39 2.18 9.13
C ASN A 187 -16.03 2.69 8.65
N GLU A 188 -15.73 3.95 8.84
CA GLU A 188 -14.48 4.58 8.38
C GLU A 188 -13.24 4.07 9.16
N HIS A 189 -13.44 3.42 10.33
CA HIS A 189 -12.38 2.73 11.10
C HIS A 189 -12.26 1.22 10.80
N ALA A 190 -13.07 0.67 9.89
CA ALA A 190 -12.98 -0.72 9.50
C ALA A 190 -11.62 -1.05 8.86
N GLY A 191 -11.29 -2.35 8.81
CA GLY A 191 -10.07 -2.85 8.16
C GLY A 191 -10.02 -2.47 6.67
N ARG A 192 -8.81 -2.39 6.11
CA ARG A 192 -8.58 -1.93 4.72
C ARG A 192 -9.43 -2.68 3.69
N LYS A 193 -9.53 -4.02 3.82
CA LYS A 193 -10.34 -4.80 2.88
C LYS A 193 -11.81 -4.40 2.92
N VAL A 194 -12.39 -4.33 4.11
CA VAL A 194 -13.81 -3.97 4.30
C VAL A 194 -14.11 -2.59 3.71
N LYS A 195 -13.25 -1.60 3.98
CA LYS A 195 -13.39 -0.25 3.41
C LYS A 195 -13.24 -0.25 1.89
N SER A 196 -12.26 -0.95 1.36
CA SER A 196 -12.03 -1.01 -0.10
C SER A 196 -13.21 -1.64 -0.81
N ASP A 197 -13.78 -2.71 -0.28
CA ASP A 197 -14.96 -3.37 -0.84
C ASP A 197 -16.18 -2.43 -0.81
N ALA A 198 -16.39 -1.70 0.28
CA ALA A 198 -17.48 -0.71 0.39
C ALA A 198 -17.31 0.46 -0.59
N ILE A 199 -16.08 0.94 -0.77
CA ILE A 199 -15.77 2.01 -1.73
C ILE A 199 -16.02 1.53 -3.17
N PHE A 200 -15.56 0.33 -3.54
CA PHE A 200 -15.85 -0.24 -4.86
C PHE A 200 -17.35 -0.41 -5.09
N ALA A 201 -18.11 -0.87 -4.09
CA ALA A 201 -19.57 -0.96 -4.18
C ALA A 201 -20.22 0.41 -4.36
N CYS A 202 -19.70 1.48 -3.73
CA CYS A 202 -20.15 2.84 -3.96
C CYS A 202 -19.81 3.30 -5.38
N MET A 203 -18.58 3.10 -5.84
CA MET A 203 -18.14 3.48 -7.19
C MET A 203 -18.96 2.78 -8.29
N ALA A 204 -19.29 1.51 -8.10
CA ALA A 204 -20.08 0.69 -9.03
C ALA A 204 -21.54 1.15 -9.21
N GLN A 205 -22.02 2.12 -8.42
CA GLN A 205 -23.32 2.76 -8.62
C GLN A 205 -23.37 3.73 -9.81
N SER A 206 -22.21 3.98 -10.44
CA SER A 206 -22.09 4.70 -11.70
C SER A 206 -21.61 3.72 -12.80
N ASP A 207 -22.12 3.87 -14.03
CA ASP A 207 -21.72 3.05 -15.17
C ASP A 207 -20.23 3.12 -15.49
N LYS A 208 -19.60 4.25 -15.14
CA LYS A 208 -18.17 4.47 -15.32
C LYS A 208 -17.32 4.06 -14.11
N ASN A 209 -17.94 3.55 -13.04
CA ASN A 209 -17.29 3.30 -11.74
C ASN A 209 -16.57 4.53 -11.18
N ASP A 210 -17.13 5.72 -11.38
CA ASP A 210 -16.57 7.02 -10.97
C ASP A 210 -17.41 7.73 -9.92
N ASN A 211 -18.35 7.02 -9.26
CA ASN A 211 -19.05 7.53 -8.09
C ASN A 211 -18.15 7.46 -6.85
N TYR A 212 -17.06 8.27 -6.87
CA TYR A 212 -16.07 8.29 -5.80
C TYR A 212 -16.64 8.81 -4.50
N PRO A 213 -16.56 8.05 -3.38
CA PRO A 213 -16.96 8.57 -2.08
C PRO A 213 -16.19 9.82 -1.68
N VAL A 214 -16.85 10.71 -0.98
CA VAL A 214 -16.28 11.96 -0.48
C VAL A 214 -16.01 11.85 1.02
N ASN A 215 -14.76 11.95 1.41
CA ASN A 215 -14.32 12.00 2.80
C ASN A 215 -14.36 13.43 3.30
N ILE A 216 -14.95 13.65 4.47
CA ILE A 216 -15.26 14.99 4.98
C ILE A 216 -14.83 15.10 6.44
N CYS A 217 -14.20 16.21 6.78
CA CYS A 217 -13.97 16.64 8.15
C CYS A 217 -14.04 18.17 8.25
N ASP A 218 -13.89 18.70 9.47
CA ASP A 218 -13.87 20.13 9.72
C ASP A 218 -12.48 20.63 10.16
N GLN A 219 -12.38 21.93 10.45
CA GLN A 219 -11.13 22.56 10.88
C GLN A 219 -10.61 21.97 12.20
N ALA A 220 -11.47 21.53 13.11
CA ALA A 220 -11.04 20.98 14.39
C ALA A 220 -10.30 19.65 14.20
N ALA A 221 -10.75 18.81 13.26
CA ALA A 221 -10.07 17.57 12.89
C ALA A 221 -8.69 17.83 12.26
N VAL A 222 -8.59 18.86 11.42
CA VAL A 222 -7.32 19.28 10.80
C VAL A 222 -6.35 19.81 11.85
N ASP A 223 -6.83 20.64 12.81
CA ASP A 223 -6.01 21.18 13.90
C ASP A 223 -5.51 20.08 14.86
N ALA A 224 -6.27 19.00 15.03
CA ALA A 224 -5.89 17.85 15.85
C ALA A 224 -4.78 16.99 15.22
N ASN A 225 -4.45 17.21 13.96
CA ASN A 225 -3.52 16.42 13.18
C ASN A 225 -2.37 17.26 12.58
N ASN A 226 -1.56 16.63 11.73
CA ASN A 226 -0.50 17.34 11.03
C ASN A 226 -1.07 18.18 9.87
N ILE A 227 -1.26 19.46 10.14
CA ILE A 227 -1.81 20.46 9.22
C ILE A 227 -1.03 20.55 7.89
N ALA A 228 0.27 20.18 7.88
CA ALA A 228 1.13 20.33 6.70
C ALA A 228 0.62 19.49 5.51
N TYR A 229 0.11 18.28 5.75
CA TYR A 229 -0.44 17.42 4.69
C TYR A 229 -1.74 17.99 4.11
N THR A 230 -2.64 18.48 4.99
CA THR A 230 -3.89 19.11 4.55
C THR A 230 -3.61 20.36 3.73
N LYS A 231 -2.68 21.22 4.21
CA LYS A 231 -2.29 22.43 3.49
C LYS A 231 -1.73 22.12 2.12
N LYS A 232 -0.81 21.15 2.02
CA LYS A 232 -0.23 20.73 0.74
C LYS A 232 -1.31 20.15 -0.20
N GLY A 233 -2.20 19.29 0.27
CA GLY A 233 -3.27 18.74 -0.54
C GLY A 233 -4.27 19.80 -1.04
N VAL A 234 -4.51 20.86 -0.25
CA VAL A 234 -5.31 22.02 -0.69
C VAL A 234 -4.59 22.81 -1.78
N GLU A 235 -3.29 23.06 -1.64
CA GLU A 235 -2.46 23.73 -2.65
C GLU A 235 -2.41 22.94 -3.98
N GLU A 236 -2.35 21.61 -3.89
CA GLU A 236 -2.34 20.69 -5.05
C GLU A 236 -3.73 20.40 -5.62
N GLY A 237 -4.81 20.77 -4.92
CA GLY A 237 -6.20 20.61 -5.35
C GLY A 237 -6.81 19.24 -5.11
N SER A 238 -6.10 18.30 -4.49
CA SER A 238 -6.63 16.97 -4.11
C SER A 238 -7.50 17.00 -2.84
N ILE A 239 -7.36 18.05 -2.04
CA ILE A 239 -8.23 18.38 -0.90
C ILE A 239 -8.87 19.73 -1.21
N LYS A 240 -10.20 19.81 -1.08
CA LYS A 240 -10.93 21.06 -1.27
C LYS A 240 -11.40 21.61 0.07
N LYS A 241 -11.44 22.94 0.18
CA LYS A 241 -11.81 23.68 1.38
C LYS A 241 -13.08 24.50 1.10
N PHE A 242 -14.05 24.47 2.02
CA PHE A 242 -15.35 25.12 1.87
C PHE A 242 -15.70 25.88 3.15
N ASN A 243 -16.42 27.00 2.99
CA ASN A 243 -16.90 27.77 4.14
C ASN A 243 -18.22 27.21 4.70
N THR A 244 -19.02 26.54 3.86
CA THR A 244 -20.29 25.95 4.26
C THR A 244 -20.42 24.50 3.74
N LEU A 245 -21.32 23.73 4.36
CA LEU A 245 -21.66 22.38 3.93
C LEU A 245 -22.44 22.39 2.60
N GLU A 246 -23.20 23.45 2.34
CA GLU A 246 -23.94 23.66 1.09
C GLU A 246 -22.98 23.84 -0.09
N GLU A 247 -21.91 24.64 0.09
CA GLU A 247 -20.85 24.80 -0.93
C GLU A 247 -20.20 23.45 -1.23
N LEU A 248 -19.89 22.66 -0.20
CA LEU A 248 -19.31 21.33 -0.33
C LEU A 248 -20.27 20.39 -1.08
N ALA A 249 -21.53 20.31 -0.67
CA ALA A 249 -22.53 19.47 -1.32
C ALA A 249 -22.68 19.82 -2.81
N LYS A 250 -22.74 21.12 -3.14
CA LYS A 250 -22.80 21.61 -4.52
C LYS A 250 -21.57 21.21 -5.34
N ALA A 251 -20.36 21.33 -4.77
CA ALA A 251 -19.12 21.04 -5.46
C ALA A 251 -18.94 19.55 -5.85
N TYR A 252 -19.56 18.65 -5.10
CA TYR A 252 -19.54 17.21 -5.34
C TYR A 252 -20.86 16.63 -5.82
N ASN A 253 -21.85 17.48 -6.17
CA ASN A 253 -23.18 17.09 -6.61
C ASN A 253 -23.91 16.16 -5.61
N ILE A 254 -23.72 16.39 -4.32
CA ILE A 254 -24.35 15.61 -3.25
C ILE A 254 -25.76 16.16 -2.99
N PRO A 255 -26.81 15.32 -2.87
CA PRO A 255 -28.15 15.76 -2.47
C PRO A 255 -28.11 16.44 -1.09
N LEU A 256 -28.49 17.73 -1.04
CA LEU A 256 -28.24 18.58 0.12
C LEU A 256 -28.94 18.09 1.39
N GLU A 257 -30.26 17.88 1.33
CA GLU A 257 -31.05 17.51 2.51
C GLU A 257 -30.61 16.21 3.16
N PRO A 258 -30.44 15.09 2.42
CA PRO A 258 -29.91 13.85 3.00
C PRO A 258 -28.47 14.01 3.54
N PHE A 259 -27.67 14.86 2.92
CA PHE A 259 -26.30 15.13 3.38
C PHE A 259 -26.29 15.89 4.71
N LEU A 260 -27.07 16.97 4.84
CA LEU A 260 -27.17 17.74 6.08
C LEU A 260 -27.74 16.89 7.23
N GLU A 261 -28.72 16.02 6.95
CA GLU A 261 -29.21 15.03 7.90
C GLU A 261 -28.10 14.06 8.34
N THR A 262 -27.30 13.57 7.41
CA THR A 262 -26.15 12.68 7.69
C THR A 262 -25.15 13.35 8.63
N ILE A 263 -24.78 14.61 8.35
CA ILE A 263 -23.85 15.38 9.21
C ILE A 263 -24.45 15.59 10.62
N LYS A 264 -25.72 15.96 10.69
CA LYS A 264 -26.43 16.14 11.97
C LYS A 264 -26.43 14.85 12.80
N ASN A 265 -26.81 13.74 12.19
CA ASN A 265 -26.83 12.44 12.86
C ASN A 265 -25.44 12.02 13.33
N PHE A 266 -24.43 12.18 12.50
CA PHE A 266 -23.04 11.89 12.87
C PHE A 266 -22.58 12.72 14.09
N ASN A 267 -22.89 14.00 14.12
CA ASN A 267 -22.56 14.87 15.25
C ASN A 267 -23.28 14.44 16.55
N GLU A 268 -24.51 13.98 16.48
CA GLU A 268 -25.21 13.38 17.63
C GLU A 268 -24.58 12.06 18.07
N TYR A 269 -24.09 11.23 17.13
CA TYR A 269 -23.37 9.99 17.46
C TYR A 269 -22.05 10.29 18.17
N VAL A 270 -21.29 11.29 17.71
CA VAL A 270 -20.06 11.75 18.38
C VAL A 270 -20.35 12.22 19.80
N LYS A 271 -21.40 13.03 20.00
CA LYS A 271 -21.82 13.53 21.30
C LYS A 271 -22.21 12.40 22.27
N ASN A 272 -22.86 11.35 21.76
CA ASN A 272 -23.30 10.20 22.53
C ASN A 272 -22.24 9.07 22.61
N GLU A 273 -21.06 9.29 22.04
CA GLU A 273 -19.94 8.31 21.98
C GLU A 273 -20.38 6.94 21.41
N LYS A 274 -21.37 6.93 20.49
CA LYS A 274 -21.93 5.69 19.93
C LYS A 274 -22.43 5.89 18.49
N ASP A 275 -21.91 5.09 17.57
CA ASP A 275 -22.38 5.00 16.18
C ASP A 275 -23.31 3.79 16.00
N PRO A 276 -24.63 3.98 15.92
CA PRO A 276 -25.59 2.89 15.74
C PRO A 276 -25.68 2.38 14.30
N GLU A 277 -25.13 3.11 13.31
CA GLU A 277 -25.25 2.76 11.89
C GLU A 277 -24.17 1.76 11.47
N PHE A 278 -22.90 2.05 11.81
CA PHE A 278 -21.75 1.27 11.33
C PHE A 278 -20.81 0.83 12.44
N GLY A 279 -21.05 1.22 13.69
CA GLY A 279 -20.21 0.85 14.83
C GLY A 279 -18.81 1.46 14.79
N LYS A 280 -18.66 2.67 14.20
CA LYS A 280 -17.41 3.42 14.26
C LYS A 280 -17.07 3.77 15.70
N PRO A 281 -15.83 3.56 16.20
CA PRO A 281 -15.41 4.04 17.52
C PRO A 281 -15.48 5.58 17.58
N LEU A 282 -16.28 6.12 18.51
CA LEU A 282 -16.52 7.56 18.66
C LEU A 282 -16.28 8.06 20.10
N THR A 283 -15.53 7.29 20.89
CA THR A 283 -15.19 7.69 22.26
C THR A 283 -14.25 8.91 22.25
N LYS A 284 -14.16 9.63 23.37
CA LYS A 284 -13.20 10.73 23.52
C LYS A 284 -11.76 10.32 23.31
N ALA A 285 -11.44 9.05 23.55
CA ALA A 285 -10.12 8.48 23.29
C ALA A 285 -9.82 8.35 21.77
N ASP A 286 -10.86 8.15 20.96
CA ASP A 286 -10.73 7.96 19.51
C ASP A 286 -10.85 9.26 18.74
N VAL A 287 -11.89 10.05 19.02
CA VAL A 287 -12.23 11.27 18.24
C VAL A 287 -12.18 12.56 19.07
N ASN A 288 -11.87 12.46 20.36
CA ASN A 288 -11.80 13.59 21.30
C ASN A 288 -13.04 14.50 21.31
N GLY A 289 -14.21 13.94 21.03
CA GLY A 289 -15.47 14.66 20.93
C GLY A 289 -15.57 15.60 19.71
N ILE A 290 -14.71 15.42 18.71
CA ILE A 290 -14.70 16.24 17.49
C ILE A 290 -15.71 15.68 16.50
N GLY A 291 -16.72 16.49 16.19
CA GLY A 291 -17.67 16.25 15.09
C GLY A 291 -17.37 17.14 13.89
N ILE A 292 -18.34 17.34 13.02
CA ILE A 292 -18.24 18.21 11.84
C ILE A 292 -19.08 19.47 12.09
N THR A 293 -18.50 20.45 12.78
CA THR A 293 -19.23 21.63 13.29
C THR A 293 -18.52 22.95 13.03
N LYS A 294 -17.19 22.94 12.82
CA LYS A 294 -16.36 24.14 12.77
C LYS A 294 -15.84 24.40 11.36
N ALA A 295 -16.40 25.38 10.69
CA ALA A 295 -15.85 25.84 9.40
C ALA A 295 -14.38 26.29 9.52
N PRO A 296 -13.58 26.20 8.46
CA PRO A 296 -13.92 25.62 7.17
C PRO A 296 -14.01 24.09 7.19
N PHE A 297 -14.76 23.57 6.24
CA PHE A 297 -14.89 22.13 5.99
C PHE A 297 -13.92 21.70 4.90
N TYR A 298 -13.39 20.48 5.03
CA TYR A 298 -12.43 19.91 4.09
C TYR A 298 -12.99 18.62 3.52
N ALA A 299 -12.79 18.41 2.22
CA ALA A 299 -13.23 17.21 1.55
C ALA A 299 -12.23 16.71 0.52
N SER A 300 -12.18 15.39 0.33
CA SER A 300 -11.36 14.71 -0.67
C SER A 300 -12.09 13.46 -1.16
N GLU A 301 -12.08 13.22 -2.47
CA GLU A 301 -12.55 11.96 -3.03
C GLU A 301 -11.61 10.81 -2.69
N THR A 302 -12.14 9.58 -2.70
CA THR A 302 -11.32 8.40 -2.45
C THR A 302 -11.60 7.27 -3.43
N THR A 303 -10.52 6.55 -3.78
CA THR A 303 -10.55 5.30 -4.54
C THR A 303 -9.50 4.34 -4.00
N PRO A 304 -9.77 3.03 -3.92
CA PRO A 304 -8.75 2.08 -3.50
C PRO A 304 -7.67 1.93 -4.57
N LYS A 305 -6.40 1.91 -4.14
CA LYS A 305 -5.25 1.54 -4.99
C LYS A 305 -4.51 0.35 -4.38
N ILE A 306 -3.82 -0.41 -5.21
CA ILE A 306 -3.05 -1.56 -4.73
C ILE A 306 -1.90 -1.07 -3.85
N LEU A 307 -1.79 -1.66 -2.66
CA LEU A 307 -0.82 -1.26 -1.63
C LEU A 307 0.30 -2.28 -1.44
N TYR A 308 -0.02 -3.58 -1.45
CA TYR A 308 0.91 -4.62 -1.02
C TYR A 308 0.47 -5.99 -1.56
N CYS A 309 1.44 -6.80 -2.00
CA CYS A 309 1.21 -8.20 -2.36
C CYS A 309 1.59 -9.07 -1.16
N MET A 310 0.62 -9.79 -0.53
CA MET A 310 0.93 -10.71 0.56
C MET A 310 1.47 -12.04 0.06
N GLY A 311 1.29 -12.35 -1.22
CA GLY A 311 1.79 -13.54 -1.86
C GLY A 311 3.16 -13.35 -2.50
N GLY A 312 3.90 -14.45 -2.58
CA GLY A 312 5.25 -14.50 -3.15
C GLY A 312 5.80 -15.91 -3.12
N VAL A 313 7.12 -16.07 -3.05
CA VAL A 313 7.76 -17.37 -2.86
C VAL A 313 7.65 -17.82 -1.41
N GLU A 314 7.45 -19.12 -1.19
CA GLU A 314 7.53 -19.73 0.13
C GLU A 314 8.97 -19.73 0.64
N ILE A 315 9.15 -19.40 1.93
CA ILE A 315 10.43 -19.49 2.63
C ILE A 315 10.29 -20.29 3.94
N ASN A 316 11.37 -20.89 4.38
CA ASN A 316 11.46 -21.49 5.71
C ASN A 316 11.98 -20.47 6.77
N THR A 317 12.16 -20.92 8.00
CA THR A 317 12.65 -20.11 9.13
C THR A 317 14.10 -19.60 8.95
N LYS A 318 14.83 -20.12 7.97
CA LYS A 318 16.17 -19.67 7.57
C LYS A 318 16.14 -18.77 6.33
N ALA A 319 14.95 -18.31 5.92
CA ALA A 319 14.74 -17.51 4.72
C ALA A 319 15.15 -18.20 3.40
N GLN A 320 15.31 -19.52 3.39
CA GLN A 320 15.59 -20.29 2.17
C GLN A 320 14.31 -20.48 1.37
N VAL A 321 14.36 -20.30 0.05
CA VAL A 321 13.22 -20.49 -0.85
C VAL A 321 12.91 -21.97 -1.02
N ILE A 322 11.66 -22.35 -0.89
CA ILE A 322 11.18 -23.74 -0.93
C ILE A 322 10.77 -24.12 -2.36
N ASN A 323 11.15 -25.32 -2.78
CA ASN A 323 10.75 -25.90 -4.06
C ASN A 323 9.34 -26.48 -3.96
N ALA A 324 8.49 -26.18 -4.94
CA ALA A 324 7.09 -26.60 -4.99
C ALA A 324 6.87 -28.12 -5.13
N THR A 325 7.86 -28.84 -5.69
CA THR A 325 7.74 -30.27 -5.96
C THR A 325 8.36 -31.12 -4.87
N THR A 326 9.56 -30.74 -4.41
CA THR A 326 10.31 -31.52 -3.42
C THR A 326 10.01 -31.10 -1.98
N HIS A 327 9.45 -29.90 -1.77
CA HIS A 327 9.27 -29.24 -0.47
C HIS A 327 10.60 -29.01 0.29
N GLU A 328 11.73 -29.11 -0.40
CA GLU A 328 13.07 -28.85 0.13
C GLU A 328 13.56 -27.46 -0.30
N PRO A 329 14.53 -26.88 0.42
CA PRO A 329 15.15 -25.61 0.02
C PRO A 329 15.84 -25.69 -1.35
N ILE A 330 15.64 -24.67 -2.18
CA ILE A 330 16.44 -24.48 -3.40
C ILE A 330 17.83 -24.02 -2.99
N ALA A 331 18.85 -24.83 -3.26
CA ALA A 331 20.20 -24.57 -2.83
C ALA A 331 20.72 -23.22 -3.36
N GLY A 332 21.27 -22.40 -2.47
CA GLY A 332 21.84 -21.08 -2.80
C GLY A 332 20.82 -19.98 -3.09
N LEU A 333 19.50 -20.21 -2.83
CA LEU A 333 18.46 -19.20 -3.02
C LEU A 333 17.75 -18.88 -1.71
N TYR A 334 17.76 -17.60 -1.34
CA TYR A 334 17.10 -17.03 -0.18
C TYR A 334 16.15 -15.92 -0.61
N ALA A 335 15.16 -15.57 0.21
CA ALA A 335 14.29 -14.44 -0.07
C ALA A 335 13.84 -13.73 1.21
N ALA A 336 13.56 -12.41 1.09
CA ALA A 336 13.12 -11.58 2.20
C ALA A 336 12.19 -10.43 1.74
N GLY A 337 11.25 -10.02 2.61
CA GLY A 337 10.32 -8.91 2.37
C GLY A 337 9.20 -9.27 1.41
N GLU A 338 8.62 -8.29 0.73
CA GLU A 338 7.37 -8.42 -0.05
C GLU A 338 7.42 -9.45 -1.20
N ILE A 339 8.59 -9.92 -1.59
CA ILE A 339 8.73 -11.03 -2.56
C ILE A 339 8.34 -12.38 -1.97
N THR A 340 8.29 -12.49 -0.63
CA THR A 340 7.92 -13.72 0.08
C THR A 340 6.43 -13.75 0.39
N GLY A 341 5.84 -14.95 0.36
CA GLY A 341 4.45 -15.18 0.78
C GLY A 341 4.36 -15.83 2.17
N GLY A 342 3.14 -15.88 2.73
CA GLY A 342 2.86 -16.61 3.97
C GLY A 342 3.02 -15.84 5.28
N VAL A 343 3.77 -14.73 5.28
CA VAL A 343 4.10 -13.98 6.51
C VAL A 343 2.91 -13.22 7.09
N HIS A 344 2.09 -12.62 6.23
CA HIS A 344 1.05 -11.67 6.65
C HIS A 344 -0.38 -12.22 6.62
N GLY A 345 -0.60 -13.41 6.09
CA GLY A 345 -1.94 -13.92 5.86
C GLY A 345 -2.73 -13.05 4.87
N ALA A 346 -4.06 -13.04 4.99
CA ALA A 346 -4.94 -12.37 4.05
C ALA A 346 -4.93 -10.83 4.13
N SER A 347 -4.36 -10.23 5.17
CA SER A 347 -4.33 -8.77 5.36
C SER A 347 -3.16 -8.36 6.25
N ARG A 348 -2.21 -7.65 5.68
CA ARG A 348 -1.05 -7.13 6.40
C ARG A 348 -1.46 -6.01 7.36
N LEU A 349 -1.08 -6.13 8.62
CA LEU A 349 -1.26 -5.08 9.62
C LEU A 349 -0.38 -3.86 9.33
N GLY A 350 -0.84 -2.69 9.73
CA GLY A 350 -0.06 -1.44 9.61
C GLY A 350 1.33 -1.58 10.20
N THR A 351 2.35 -1.01 9.56
CA THR A 351 3.78 -1.02 9.95
C THR A 351 4.52 -2.35 9.81
N MET A 352 3.83 -3.50 9.70
CA MET A 352 4.48 -4.81 9.75
C MET A 352 5.32 -5.16 8.52
N SER A 353 5.13 -4.50 7.37
CA SER A 353 6.00 -4.71 6.20
C SER A 353 7.47 -4.36 6.44
N MET A 354 7.73 -3.29 7.22
CA MET A 354 9.10 -2.93 7.57
C MET A 354 9.72 -3.95 8.54
N ALA A 355 8.94 -4.43 9.51
CA ALA A 355 9.41 -5.48 10.42
C ALA A 355 9.74 -6.78 9.66
N ASP A 356 8.90 -7.18 8.72
CA ASP A 356 9.13 -8.32 7.82
C ASP A 356 10.43 -8.16 7.04
N CYS A 357 10.61 -7.04 6.33
CA CYS A 357 11.84 -6.78 5.56
C CYS A 357 13.11 -6.81 6.44
N MET A 358 13.05 -6.23 7.65
CA MET A 358 14.20 -6.19 8.56
C MET A 358 14.52 -7.56 9.12
N VAL A 359 13.52 -8.27 9.64
CA VAL A 359 13.72 -9.57 10.29
C VAL A 359 14.21 -10.61 9.29
N PHE A 360 13.48 -10.83 8.20
CA PHE A 360 13.87 -11.84 7.21
C PHE A 360 15.08 -11.42 6.38
N GLY A 361 15.34 -10.11 6.20
CA GLY A 361 16.59 -9.64 5.62
C GLY A 361 17.82 -10.02 6.47
N MET A 362 17.72 -9.84 7.80
CA MET A 362 18.77 -10.29 8.74
C MET A 362 18.90 -11.81 8.72
N VAL A 363 17.79 -12.55 8.84
CA VAL A 363 17.80 -14.02 8.81
C VAL A 363 18.42 -14.55 7.51
N ALA A 364 18.10 -13.98 6.36
CA ALA A 364 18.69 -14.37 5.09
C ALA A 364 20.20 -14.12 5.08
N GLY A 365 20.65 -12.94 5.57
CA GLY A 365 22.07 -12.59 5.64
C GLY A 365 22.87 -13.46 6.59
N GLU A 366 22.27 -13.98 7.67
CA GLU A 366 22.92 -14.88 8.63
C GLU A 366 23.00 -16.35 8.16
N ASN A 367 22.15 -16.74 7.20
CA ASN A 367 22.05 -18.14 6.76
C ASN A 367 22.57 -18.38 5.32
N ILE A 368 22.97 -17.33 4.61
CA ILE A 368 23.49 -17.43 3.24
C ILE A 368 24.88 -18.05 3.16
#